data_27c971cf73f3b7644d3c3279088549d6
#
_entry.id   27c971cf73f3b7644d3c3279088549d6
#
_cell.length_a   1.000
_cell.length_b   1.000
_cell.length_c   1.000
_cell.angle_alpha   90.00
_cell.angle_beta   90.00
_cell.angle_gamma   90.00
#
_symmetry.space_group_name_H-M   'P 1'
#
loop_
_entity.id
_entity.type
_entity.pdbx_description
1 polymer ?
#
loop_
_entity_poly.entity_id
_entity_poly.type
_entity_poly.pdbx_seq_one_letter_code
_entity_poly.pdbx_strand_id
1 'polypeptide(L)'
;GSSLPDLTGGFSTDISWKGLTLSALFSYAIGGKLYNNDYTNLMGVGGLNGSSKSVELINRWTPENRNTNVPKIVDQQTSYFTSSSTRWLVGRSYLRRKTVTLNYSLPHSLLQPLTLKDVNVFIQAENLLTFSHQQGLDPEQPLNGTVSYRYPAMKTISFGINVKL
;
A
#
# COMPACT_ATOMS: atom_id res chain seq x y z
N GLY A 1 19.17 9.08 -6.60
CA GLY A 1 18.03 9.78 -5.99
C GLY A 1 17.97 9.54 -4.50
N SER A 2 17.20 10.35 -3.79
CA SER A 2 17.00 10.24 -2.34
C SER A 2 15.95 9.18 -2.01
N SER A 3 16.13 8.44 -0.91
CA SER A 3 15.11 7.57 -0.35
C SER A 3 14.10 8.35 0.50
N LEU A 4 14.44 9.58 0.88
CA LEU A 4 13.55 10.44 1.64
C LEU A 4 12.51 11.06 0.71
N PRO A 5 11.23 11.06 1.07
CA PRO A 5 10.22 11.86 0.38
C PRO A 5 10.53 13.35 0.49
N ASP A 6 10.16 14.11 -0.52
CA ASP A 6 10.27 15.56 -0.51
C ASP A 6 9.22 16.20 0.41
N LEU A 7 8.06 15.54 0.52
CA LEU A 7 6.94 15.99 1.37
C LEU A 7 6.20 14.78 1.94
N THR A 8 5.89 14.82 3.23
CA THR A 8 5.03 13.83 3.91
C THR A 8 4.00 14.53 4.76
N GLY A 9 2.82 13.95 4.88
CA GLY A 9 1.79 14.51 5.72
C GLY A 9 0.54 13.65 5.79
N GLY A 10 -0.46 14.19 6.46
CA GLY A 10 -1.78 13.61 6.53
C GLY A 10 -2.82 14.69 6.68
N PHE A 11 -4.05 14.36 6.34
CA PHE A 11 -5.22 15.19 6.57
C PHE A 11 -6.40 14.32 6.98
N SER A 12 -7.29 14.90 7.77
CA SER A 12 -8.53 14.24 8.16
C SER A 12 -9.72 15.13 7.84
N THR A 13 -10.88 14.50 7.71
CA THR A 13 -12.16 15.18 7.56
C THR A 13 -13.21 14.46 8.38
N ASP A 14 -14.09 15.26 9.00
CA ASP A 14 -15.24 14.79 9.77
C ASP A 14 -16.49 15.50 9.27
N ILE A 15 -17.50 14.72 8.91
CA ILE A 15 -18.78 15.23 8.43
C ILE A 15 -19.87 14.64 9.32
N SER A 16 -20.64 15.51 9.98
CA SER A 16 -21.72 15.09 10.86
C SER A 16 -23.07 15.60 10.37
N TRP A 17 -24.05 14.70 10.39
CA TRP A 17 -25.44 15.02 10.02
C TRP A 17 -26.42 14.12 10.75
N LYS A 18 -27.31 14.73 11.54
CA LYS A 18 -28.41 14.05 12.27
C LYS A 18 -27.97 12.79 13.04
N GLY A 19 -26.88 12.89 13.81
CA GLY A 19 -26.34 11.78 14.62
C GLY A 19 -25.43 10.83 13.85
N LEU A 20 -25.35 10.94 12.52
CA LEU A 20 -24.38 10.20 11.71
C LEU A 20 -23.10 11.03 11.55
N THR A 21 -21.95 10.42 11.83
CA THR A 21 -20.65 11.06 11.64
C THR A 21 -19.77 10.16 10.78
N LEU A 22 -19.29 10.72 9.69
CA LEU A 22 -18.28 10.10 8.80
C LEU A 22 -16.94 10.77 9.06
N SER A 23 -15.96 9.99 9.51
CA SER A 23 -14.58 10.42 9.71
C SER A 23 -13.68 9.72 8.71
N ALA A 24 -12.75 10.43 8.10
CA ALA A 24 -11.76 9.84 7.20
C ALA A 24 -10.38 10.44 7.46
N LEU A 25 -9.37 9.56 7.55
CA LEU A 25 -7.97 9.92 7.72
C LEU A 25 -7.16 9.45 6.51
N PHE A 26 -6.37 10.36 5.98
CA PHE A 26 -5.47 10.12 4.85
C PHE A 26 -4.02 10.38 5.26
N SER A 27 -3.10 9.59 4.68
CA SER A 27 -1.66 9.85 4.72
C SER A 27 -1.11 9.90 3.31
N TYR A 28 -0.07 10.71 3.10
CA TYR A 28 0.59 10.81 1.81
C TYR A 28 2.09 11.01 1.95
N ALA A 29 2.80 10.59 0.92
CA ALA A 29 4.17 10.98 0.67
C ALA A 29 4.34 11.34 -0.82
N ILE A 30 5.12 12.35 -1.09
CA ILE A 30 5.42 12.83 -2.44
C ILE A 30 6.94 12.85 -2.61
N GLY A 31 7.41 12.39 -3.77
CA GLY A 31 8.85 12.31 -4.06
C GLY A 31 9.51 11.09 -3.44
N GLY A 32 10.85 11.09 -3.51
CA GLY A 32 11.67 9.98 -3.07
C GLY A 32 11.66 8.77 -4.01
N LYS A 33 12.65 7.90 -3.83
CA LYS A 33 12.80 6.65 -4.57
C LYS A 33 13.11 5.50 -3.64
N LEU A 34 12.69 4.30 -4.04
CA LEU A 34 12.97 3.05 -3.34
C LEU A 34 13.70 2.10 -4.30
N TYR A 35 14.64 1.36 -3.78
CA TYR A 35 15.23 0.25 -4.49
C TYR A 35 14.35 -1.00 -4.30
N ASN A 36 13.77 -1.48 -5.40
CA ASN A 36 12.87 -2.64 -5.37
C ASN A 36 13.67 -3.94 -5.47
N ASN A 37 14.13 -4.43 -4.32
CA ASN A 37 14.92 -5.64 -4.24
C ASN A 37 14.11 -6.89 -4.62
N ASP A 38 12.81 -6.91 -4.30
CA ASP A 38 11.94 -8.05 -4.63
C ASP A 38 11.76 -8.19 -6.13
N TYR A 39 11.53 -7.08 -6.83
CA TYR A 39 11.44 -7.09 -8.29
C TYR A 39 12.78 -7.49 -8.93
N THR A 40 13.91 -7.02 -8.39
CA THR A 40 15.24 -7.45 -8.83
C THR A 40 15.40 -8.96 -8.73
N ASN A 41 14.97 -9.57 -7.62
CA ASN A 41 15.05 -11.01 -7.40
C ASN A 41 14.09 -11.80 -8.31
N LEU A 42 12.88 -11.28 -8.52
CA LEU A 42 11.88 -11.91 -9.40
C LEU A 42 12.30 -11.86 -10.87
N MET A 43 13.03 -10.81 -11.28
CA MET A 43 13.56 -10.68 -12.63
C MET A 43 14.89 -11.39 -12.81
N GLY A 44 15.56 -11.78 -11.72
CA GLY A 44 16.83 -12.51 -11.78
C GLY A 44 16.65 -13.91 -12.37
N VAL A 45 17.37 -14.21 -13.47
CA VAL A 45 17.44 -15.53 -14.11
C VAL A 45 18.79 -16.18 -13.81
N GLY A 46 18.85 -17.49 -13.54
CA GLY A 46 20.09 -18.22 -13.20
C GLY A 46 20.36 -18.37 -11.69
N GLY A 47 19.41 -18.01 -10.85
CA GLY A 47 19.42 -18.35 -9.41
C GLY A 47 18.94 -19.78 -9.17
N LEU A 48 18.65 -20.08 -7.91
CA LEU A 48 18.16 -21.37 -7.47
C LEU A 48 17.03 -21.90 -8.36
N ASN A 49 17.23 -23.09 -8.90
CA ASN A 49 16.20 -23.81 -9.66
C ASN A 49 14.96 -23.99 -8.77
N GLY A 50 13.77 -23.71 -9.32
CA GLY A 50 12.50 -23.82 -8.63
C GLY A 50 12.02 -22.54 -7.91
N SER A 51 12.73 -21.41 -7.97
CA SER A 51 12.20 -20.15 -7.46
C SER A 51 11.22 -19.50 -8.44
N SER A 52 10.13 -18.93 -7.90
CA SER A 52 9.17 -18.14 -8.70
C SER A 52 9.84 -16.94 -9.34
N LYS A 53 9.45 -16.64 -10.57
CA LYS A 53 9.97 -15.52 -11.36
C LYS A 53 8.84 -14.63 -11.84
N SER A 54 9.17 -13.40 -12.23
CA SER A 54 8.20 -12.49 -12.82
C SER A 54 7.71 -13.00 -14.16
N VAL A 55 6.41 -12.90 -14.41
CA VAL A 55 5.80 -13.19 -15.71
C VAL A 55 6.34 -12.28 -16.82
N GLU A 56 6.84 -11.10 -16.47
CA GLU A 56 7.46 -10.16 -17.42
C GLU A 56 8.67 -10.72 -18.15
N LEU A 57 9.33 -11.76 -17.60
CA LEU A 57 10.42 -12.46 -18.27
C LEU A 57 9.99 -13.17 -19.55
N ILE A 58 8.70 -13.40 -19.75
CA ILE A 58 8.16 -13.91 -21.02
C ILE A 58 8.43 -12.91 -22.16
N ASN A 59 8.39 -11.60 -21.84
CA ASN A 59 8.63 -10.52 -22.79
C ASN A 59 10.14 -10.25 -23.04
N ARG A 60 11.02 -11.19 -22.70
CA ARG A 60 12.46 -11.04 -22.91
C ARG A 60 12.82 -10.82 -24.36
N TRP A 61 13.97 -10.23 -24.57
CA TRP A 61 14.51 -10.08 -25.89
C TRP A 61 14.75 -11.45 -26.57
N THR A 62 14.22 -11.62 -27.77
CA THR A 62 14.48 -12.74 -28.69
C THR A 62 14.63 -12.17 -30.11
N PRO A 63 15.13 -12.94 -31.08
CA PRO A 63 15.17 -12.48 -32.48
C PRO A 63 13.81 -12.04 -33.02
N GLU A 64 12.72 -12.64 -32.51
CA GLU A 64 11.32 -12.35 -32.87
C GLU A 64 10.73 -11.19 -32.03
N ASN A 65 11.24 -10.96 -30.84
CA ASN A 65 10.78 -9.90 -29.91
C ASN A 65 11.95 -8.95 -29.59
N ARG A 66 12.29 -8.09 -30.55
CA ARG A 66 13.42 -7.14 -30.41
C ARG A 66 13.03 -5.83 -29.72
N ASN A 67 11.74 -5.51 -29.68
CA ASN A 67 11.24 -4.28 -29.07
C ASN A 67 10.81 -4.53 -27.62
N THR A 68 11.77 -4.79 -26.75
CA THR A 68 11.54 -5.03 -25.31
C THR A 68 12.65 -4.41 -24.47
N ASN A 69 12.30 -4.01 -23.25
CA ASN A 69 13.27 -3.54 -22.25
C ASN A 69 13.78 -4.67 -21.34
N VAL A 70 13.29 -5.91 -21.54
CA VAL A 70 13.73 -7.08 -20.79
C VAL A 70 14.84 -7.77 -21.60
N PRO A 71 16.08 -7.84 -21.08
CA PRO A 71 17.19 -8.38 -21.83
C PRO A 71 17.05 -9.88 -22.13
N LYS A 72 17.87 -10.36 -23.05
CA LYS A 72 17.98 -11.78 -23.34
C LYS A 72 18.38 -12.57 -22.09
N ILE A 73 17.71 -13.69 -21.86
CA ILE A 73 18.12 -14.65 -20.84
C ILE A 73 19.31 -15.45 -21.38
N VAL A 74 20.42 -15.36 -20.66
CA VAL A 74 21.62 -16.14 -20.98
C VAL A 74 21.98 -16.95 -19.75
N ASP A 75 22.28 -18.22 -19.94
CA ASP A 75 22.69 -19.09 -18.86
C ASP A 75 23.95 -18.56 -18.16
N GLN A 76 23.94 -18.56 -16.81
CA GLN A 76 25.03 -18.13 -15.94
C GLN A 76 25.44 -16.62 -16.01
N GLN A 77 24.81 -15.79 -16.82
CA GLN A 77 25.12 -14.33 -16.91
C GLN A 77 24.12 -13.42 -16.19
N THR A 78 23.44 -13.91 -15.20
CA THR A 78 22.40 -13.18 -14.47
C THR A 78 22.90 -12.02 -13.64
N SER A 79 24.17 -12.06 -13.21
CA SER A 79 24.74 -11.02 -12.34
C SER A 79 24.71 -9.63 -12.97
N TYR A 80 24.86 -9.52 -14.28
CA TYR A 80 24.83 -8.21 -14.96
C TYR A 80 23.42 -7.61 -15.01
N PHE A 81 22.39 -8.44 -15.23
CA PHE A 81 21.02 -7.96 -15.31
C PHE A 81 20.46 -7.53 -13.97
N THR A 82 20.83 -8.24 -12.89
CA THR A 82 20.39 -7.96 -11.53
C THR A 82 21.33 -7.05 -10.76
N SER A 83 22.41 -6.57 -11.38
CA SER A 83 23.32 -5.61 -10.78
C SER A 83 22.59 -4.34 -10.32
N SER A 84 23.09 -3.75 -9.25
CA SER A 84 22.54 -2.49 -8.72
C SER A 84 22.55 -1.42 -9.80
N SER A 85 21.37 -0.95 -10.16
CA SER A 85 21.19 0.06 -11.20
C SER A 85 19.93 0.88 -10.99
N THR A 86 19.81 1.97 -11.71
CA THR A 86 18.61 2.83 -11.69
C THR A 86 17.35 2.13 -12.22
N ARG A 87 17.50 1.00 -12.91
CA ARG A 87 16.39 0.17 -13.38
C ARG A 87 15.46 -0.26 -12.27
N TRP A 88 16.01 -0.52 -11.10
CA TRP A 88 15.29 -1.04 -9.94
C TRP A 88 14.79 0.05 -9.00
N LEU A 89 15.04 1.32 -9.36
CA LEU A 89 14.52 2.44 -8.59
C LEU A 89 13.08 2.73 -9.00
N VAL A 90 12.19 2.69 -8.02
CA VAL A 90 10.76 3.00 -8.18
C VAL A 90 10.40 4.25 -7.39
N GLY A 91 9.40 5.00 -7.84
CA GLY A 91 8.90 6.16 -7.14
C GLY A 91 8.26 5.75 -5.81
N ARG A 92 8.41 6.58 -4.76
CA ARG A 92 7.87 6.34 -3.42
C ARG A 92 6.53 7.02 -3.15
N SER A 93 6.08 7.86 -4.05
CA SER A 93 4.87 8.66 -3.86
C SER A 93 3.62 7.79 -3.68
N TYR A 94 2.81 8.14 -2.69
CA TYR A 94 1.54 7.48 -2.44
C TYR A 94 0.52 8.41 -1.78
N LEU A 95 -0.75 8.07 -1.92
CA LEU A 95 -1.87 8.55 -1.11
C LEU A 95 -2.61 7.35 -0.56
N ARG A 96 -2.73 7.24 0.75
CA ARG A 96 -3.42 6.14 1.44
C ARG A 96 -4.58 6.66 2.27
N ARG A 97 -5.74 6.03 2.10
CA ARG A 97 -6.85 6.17 3.03
C ARG A 97 -6.63 5.21 4.21
N LYS A 98 -6.11 5.78 5.31
CA LYS A 98 -5.73 5.03 6.52
C LYS A 98 -6.95 4.46 7.22
N THR A 99 -7.90 5.33 7.55
CA THR A 99 -9.06 4.95 8.34
C THR A 99 -10.28 5.67 7.81
N VAL A 100 -11.39 4.97 7.74
CA VAL A 100 -12.73 5.55 7.55
C VAL A 100 -13.63 4.97 8.62
N THR A 101 -14.28 5.83 9.37
CA THR A 101 -15.21 5.45 10.41
C THR A 101 -16.57 6.09 10.13
N LEU A 102 -17.59 5.28 10.12
CA LEU A 102 -18.99 5.72 10.12
C LEU A 102 -19.56 5.42 11.49
N ASN A 103 -19.91 6.46 12.23
CA ASN A 103 -20.48 6.39 13.56
C ASN A 103 -21.91 6.91 13.55
N TYR A 104 -22.82 6.22 14.24
CA TYR A 104 -24.19 6.66 14.44
C TYR A 104 -24.51 6.72 15.91
N SER A 105 -24.81 7.93 16.40
CA SER A 105 -25.32 8.17 17.75
C SER A 105 -26.83 8.03 17.75
N LEU A 106 -27.36 7.12 18.56
CA LEU A 106 -28.78 6.90 18.66
C LEU A 106 -29.48 8.13 19.30
N PRO A 107 -30.62 8.56 18.75
CA PRO A 107 -31.35 9.69 19.31
C PRO A 107 -31.86 9.40 20.73
N HIS A 108 -31.80 10.40 21.57
CA HIS A 108 -32.14 10.30 23.00
C HIS A 108 -33.56 9.78 23.25
N SER A 109 -34.50 10.02 22.34
CA SER A 109 -35.87 9.50 22.43
C SER A 109 -35.97 7.97 22.44
N LEU A 110 -35.00 7.28 21.84
CA LEU A 110 -34.93 5.81 21.85
C LEU A 110 -34.22 5.28 23.09
N LEU A 111 -33.42 6.09 23.77
CA LEU A 111 -32.60 5.69 24.92
C LEU A 111 -33.30 5.87 26.24
N GLN A 112 -34.22 6.82 26.34
CA GLN A 112 -34.99 7.13 27.58
C GLN A 112 -35.69 5.90 28.21
N PRO A 113 -36.41 5.05 27.45
CA PRO A 113 -37.07 3.88 28.03
C PRO A 113 -36.09 2.84 28.57
N LEU A 114 -34.84 2.87 28.10
CA LEU A 114 -33.79 1.90 28.45
C LEU A 114 -32.88 2.40 29.57
N THR A 115 -33.11 3.60 30.13
CA THR A 115 -32.23 4.25 31.13
C THR A 115 -30.75 4.41 30.64
N LEU A 116 -30.54 4.44 29.35
CA LEU A 116 -29.24 4.63 28.75
C LEU A 116 -29.00 6.11 28.46
N LYS A 117 -27.77 6.60 28.73
CA LYS A 117 -27.39 7.99 28.47
C LYS A 117 -26.95 8.24 27.06
N ASP A 118 -26.19 7.27 26.50
CA ASP A 118 -25.66 7.37 25.15
C ASP A 118 -25.39 5.98 24.57
N VAL A 119 -25.71 5.81 23.30
CA VAL A 119 -25.37 4.59 22.51
C VAL A 119 -24.87 5.01 21.14
N ASN A 120 -23.66 4.58 20.84
CA ASN A 120 -23.01 4.81 19.56
C ASN A 120 -22.69 3.48 18.89
N VAL A 121 -23.11 3.31 17.65
CA VAL A 121 -22.76 2.17 16.81
C VAL A 121 -21.79 2.66 15.72
N PHE A 122 -20.70 1.95 15.51
CA PHE A 122 -19.75 2.34 14.48
C PHE A 122 -19.29 1.16 13.63
N ILE A 123 -18.92 1.48 12.41
CA ILE A 123 -18.14 0.65 11.51
C ILE A 123 -16.87 1.41 11.15
N GLN A 124 -15.74 0.75 11.28
CA GLN A 124 -14.43 1.29 10.94
C GLN A 124 -13.76 0.40 9.89
N ALA A 125 -13.18 1.03 8.90
CA ALA A 125 -12.42 0.34 7.88
C ALA A 125 -11.02 0.95 7.76
N GLU A 126 -9.99 0.11 7.76
CA GLU A 126 -8.60 0.51 7.71
C GLU A 126 -7.93 0.04 6.41
N ASN A 127 -7.00 0.85 5.92
CA ASN A 127 -6.18 0.56 4.74
C ASN A 127 -6.98 0.17 3.48
N LEU A 128 -8.17 0.74 3.30
CA LEU A 128 -9.08 0.34 2.21
C LEU A 128 -8.51 0.61 0.82
N LEU A 129 -7.87 1.76 0.63
CA LEU A 129 -7.34 2.19 -0.66
C LEU A 129 -5.97 2.81 -0.51
N THR A 130 -5.09 2.42 -1.41
CA THR A 130 -3.76 3.02 -1.58
C THR A 130 -3.58 3.32 -3.06
N PHE A 131 -3.30 4.58 -3.37
CA PHE A 131 -2.93 5.03 -4.71
C PHE A 131 -1.42 5.17 -4.76
N SER A 132 -0.76 4.40 -5.61
CA SER A 132 0.68 4.46 -5.83
C SER A 132 1.01 3.96 -7.23
N HIS A 133 2.15 4.37 -7.76
CA HIS A 133 2.66 3.83 -9.03
C HIS A 133 3.28 2.44 -8.87
N GLN A 134 3.45 1.98 -7.63
CA GLN A 134 4.04 0.67 -7.36
C GLN A 134 2.96 -0.40 -7.37
N GLN A 135 3.09 -1.37 -8.24
CA GLN A 135 2.25 -2.56 -8.24
C GLN A 135 2.86 -3.64 -7.35
N GLY A 136 2.04 -4.25 -6.50
CA GLY A 136 2.44 -5.40 -5.69
C GLY A 136 3.28 -5.08 -4.44
N LEU A 137 3.60 -3.81 -4.17
CA LEU A 137 4.34 -3.39 -2.98
C LEU A 137 3.54 -2.40 -2.15
N ASP A 138 3.74 -2.45 -0.84
CA ASP A 138 3.26 -1.39 0.05
C ASP A 138 4.19 -0.18 -0.10
N PRO A 139 3.71 0.99 -0.55
CA PRO A 139 4.54 2.16 -0.75
C PRO A 139 4.99 2.82 0.57
N GLU A 140 4.34 2.49 1.69
CA GLU A 140 4.69 3.00 3.02
C GLU A 140 5.85 2.19 3.60
N GLN A 141 7.02 2.33 3.01
CA GLN A 141 8.23 1.61 3.37
C GLN A 141 9.12 2.41 4.33
N PRO A 142 10.03 1.74 5.06
CA PRO A 142 11.03 2.40 5.89
C PRO A 142 11.90 3.38 5.11
N LEU A 143 12.50 4.32 5.81
CA LEU A 143 13.33 5.37 5.22
C LEU A 143 14.71 4.87 4.73
N ASN A 144 15.06 3.60 4.98
CA ASN A 144 16.32 3.00 4.52
C ASN A 144 16.42 2.84 2.99
N GLY A 145 15.32 3.10 2.27
CA GLY A 145 15.34 3.13 0.82
C GLY A 145 15.31 1.77 0.11
N THR A 146 15.19 0.67 0.85
CA THR A 146 15.17 -0.68 0.27
C THR A 146 13.88 -1.40 0.65
N VAL A 147 13.26 -2.05 -0.32
CA VAL A 147 12.09 -2.91 -0.12
C VAL A 147 12.52 -4.37 -0.20
N SER A 148 12.10 -5.18 0.75
CA SER A 148 12.29 -6.63 0.71
C SER A 148 11.15 -7.35 1.45
N TYR A 149 10.51 -8.29 0.75
CA TYR A 149 9.53 -9.30 1.21
C TYR A 149 8.70 -8.92 2.46
N ARG A 150 8.01 -7.78 2.42
CA ARG A 150 7.12 -7.37 3.50
C ARG A 150 5.67 -7.59 3.11
N TYR A 151 4.89 -8.09 4.04
CA TYR A 151 3.45 -8.11 3.89
C TYR A 151 2.91 -6.68 3.81
N PRO A 152 2.06 -6.36 2.82
CA PRO A 152 1.36 -5.08 2.78
C PRO A 152 0.42 -4.94 3.98
N ALA A 153 0.11 -3.69 4.34
CA ALA A 153 -0.88 -3.42 5.38
C ALA A 153 -2.22 -4.05 5.01
N MET A 154 -2.77 -4.86 5.91
CA MET A 154 -4.04 -5.55 5.69
C MET A 154 -5.21 -4.57 5.71
N LYS A 155 -6.22 -4.85 4.90
CA LYS A 155 -7.52 -4.21 5.00
C LYS A 155 -8.27 -4.82 6.17
N THR A 156 -8.72 -3.99 7.10
CA THR A 156 -9.45 -4.44 8.28
C THR A 156 -10.80 -3.74 8.33
N ILE A 157 -11.85 -4.47 8.66
CA ILE A 157 -13.17 -3.91 8.93
C ILE A 157 -13.58 -4.34 10.34
N SER A 158 -13.93 -3.37 11.16
CA SER A 158 -14.32 -3.55 12.55
C SER A 158 -15.70 -2.96 12.79
N PHE A 159 -16.47 -3.59 13.65
CA PHE A 159 -17.77 -3.13 14.13
C PHE A 159 -17.69 -2.97 15.63
N GLY A 160 -18.35 -1.96 16.16
CA GLY A 160 -18.41 -1.75 17.59
C GLY A 160 -19.65 -1.01 18.04
N ILE A 161 -19.97 -1.19 19.33
CA ILE A 161 -21.04 -0.50 20.02
C ILE A 161 -20.47 0.04 21.32
N ASN A 162 -20.64 1.33 21.55
CA ASN A 162 -20.34 1.98 22.83
C ASN A 162 -21.63 2.31 23.53
N VAL A 163 -21.77 1.86 24.78
CA VAL A 163 -22.96 2.10 25.62
C VAL A 163 -22.54 2.82 26.87
N LYS A 164 -23.22 3.93 27.20
CA LYS A 164 -23.02 4.68 28.42
C LYS A 164 -24.30 4.60 29.26
N LEU A 165 -24.17 4.09 30.48
CA LEU A 165 -25.22 3.99 31.52
C LEU A 165 -25.37 5.29 32.30
#